data_c0ba89dc684109caf19924b4f6cb2a17
#
_entry.id   c0ba89dc684109caf19924b4f6cb2a17
#
_cell.length_a   1.000
_cell.length_b   1.000
_cell.length_c   1.000
_cell.angle_alpha   90.00
_cell.angle_beta   90.00
_cell.angle_gamma   90.00
#
_symmetry.space_group_name_H-M   'P 1'
#
loop_
_entity.id
_entity.type
_entity.pdbx_description
1 polymer ?
#
loop_
_entity_poly.entity_id
_entity_poly.type
_entity_poly.pdbx_seq_one_letter_code
_entity_poly.pdbx_strand_id
1 'polypeptide(L)'
;ADADVFVFPSWTDTFGLVNLEAMACGTPVAAFPAHGPKDIIPGSGGGFINEDLRQACLDCLEIDRAAPRAHAEKHSWHQCAVDFIINLKPQPKPERRRFWQRLRRRRVED
;
A
#
# COMPACT_ATOMS: atom_id res chain seq x y z
N ALA A 1 -1.78 12.89 16.53
CA ALA A 1 -1.21 12.06 17.60
C ALA A 1 -2.14 11.91 18.82
N ASP A 2 -3.12 12.81 18.99
CA ASP A 2 -3.98 12.80 20.19
C ASP A 2 -5.33 12.09 19.99
N ALA A 3 -5.62 11.62 18.77
CA ALA A 3 -6.83 10.86 18.48
C ALA A 3 -6.74 9.44 19.05
N ASP A 4 -7.85 8.93 19.58
CA ASP A 4 -7.95 7.57 20.10
C ASP A 4 -8.18 6.54 18.99
N VAL A 5 -8.90 6.93 17.94
CA VAL A 5 -9.19 6.10 16.76
C VAL A 5 -9.18 6.97 15.51
N PHE A 6 -8.61 6.46 14.43
CA PHE A 6 -8.76 7.02 13.09
C PHE A 6 -9.87 6.25 12.36
N VAL A 7 -10.92 6.96 11.99
CA VAL A 7 -12.09 6.37 11.33
C VAL A 7 -11.96 6.56 9.81
N PHE A 8 -11.94 5.48 9.07
CA PHE A 8 -11.80 5.48 7.60
C PHE A 8 -13.07 4.94 6.93
N PRO A 9 -14.09 5.80 6.66
CA PRO A 9 -15.39 5.39 6.14
C PRO A 9 -15.42 5.31 4.62
N SER A 10 -14.42 4.68 3.99
CA SER A 10 -14.34 4.53 2.55
C SER A 10 -14.55 3.10 2.10
N TRP A 11 -15.34 2.92 1.02
CA TRP A 11 -15.55 1.64 0.35
C TRP A 11 -14.71 1.48 -0.93
N THR A 12 -14.05 2.52 -1.39
CA THR A 12 -13.47 2.59 -2.74
C THR A 12 -11.97 2.91 -2.78
N ASP A 13 -11.28 2.76 -1.67
CA ASP A 13 -9.83 2.99 -1.63
C ASP A 13 -9.06 1.80 -2.22
N THR A 14 -7.94 2.09 -2.87
CA THR A 14 -7.08 1.06 -3.48
C THR A 14 -6.01 0.55 -2.53
N PHE A 15 -5.39 1.42 -1.71
CA PHE A 15 -4.35 1.04 -0.75
C PHE A 15 -4.58 1.65 0.63
N GLY A 16 -4.92 2.94 0.70
CA GLY A 16 -5.19 3.62 1.96
C GLY A 16 -3.95 4.01 2.75
N LEU A 17 -3.00 4.75 2.13
CA LEU A 17 -1.79 5.24 2.79
C LEU A 17 -2.07 5.99 4.10
N VAL A 18 -3.19 6.73 4.16
CA VAL A 18 -3.60 7.46 5.36
C VAL A 18 -3.81 6.55 6.57
N ASN A 19 -4.15 5.27 6.35
CA ASN A 19 -4.28 4.28 7.42
C ASN A 19 -2.91 3.96 8.03
N LEU A 20 -1.88 3.78 7.20
CA LEU A 20 -0.51 3.59 7.67
C LEU A 20 0.05 4.84 8.37
N GLU A 21 -0.29 6.03 7.89
CA GLU A 21 0.09 7.31 8.51
C GLU A 21 -0.53 7.45 9.91
N ALA A 22 -1.82 7.10 10.06
CA ALA A 22 -2.47 7.07 11.35
C ALA A 22 -1.81 6.05 12.30
N MET A 23 -1.55 4.84 11.83
CA MET A 23 -0.87 3.80 12.59
C MET A 23 0.55 4.21 12.99
N ALA A 24 1.29 4.92 12.14
CA ALA A 24 2.62 5.44 12.44
C ALA A 24 2.61 6.42 13.61
N CYS A 25 1.50 7.15 13.79
CA CYS A 25 1.26 8.00 14.96
C CYS A 25 0.79 7.22 16.20
N GLY A 26 0.69 5.89 16.12
CA GLY A 26 0.15 5.05 17.19
C GLY A 26 -1.38 5.13 17.31
N THR A 27 -2.08 5.57 16.26
CA THR A 27 -3.54 5.67 16.27
C THR A 27 -4.15 4.46 15.58
N PRO A 28 -4.98 3.66 16.29
CA PRO A 28 -5.65 2.51 15.68
C PRO A 28 -6.64 2.94 14.60
N VAL A 29 -6.85 2.08 13.61
CA VAL A 29 -7.70 2.37 12.45
C VAL A 29 -8.97 1.53 12.48
N ALA A 30 -10.12 2.19 12.42
CA ALA A 30 -11.42 1.57 12.20
C ALA A 30 -11.88 1.83 10.75
N ALA A 31 -12.12 0.77 9.98
CA ALA A 31 -12.46 0.90 8.57
C ALA A 31 -13.54 -0.08 8.12
N PHE A 32 -14.16 0.22 6.98
CA PHE A 32 -14.95 -0.76 6.24
C PHE A 32 -14.06 -1.82 5.59
N PRO A 33 -14.59 -3.04 5.28
CA PRO A 33 -13.86 -4.10 4.62
C PRO A 33 -13.66 -3.82 3.11
N ALA A 34 -13.15 -2.65 2.79
CA ALA A 34 -12.76 -2.22 1.44
C ALA A 34 -11.36 -2.75 1.05
N HIS A 35 -10.96 -2.60 -0.22
CA HIS A 35 -9.70 -3.16 -0.72
C HIS A 35 -8.49 -2.69 0.09
N GLY A 36 -8.12 -1.46 0.13
CA GLY A 36 -6.93 -1.01 0.86
C GLY A 36 -6.89 -1.44 2.35
N PRO A 37 -7.92 -1.16 3.14
CA PRO A 37 -7.99 -1.61 4.53
C PRO A 37 -7.86 -3.11 4.75
N LYS A 38 -8.42 -3.95 3.86
CA LYS A 38 -8.29 -5.42 3.95
C LYS A 38 -6.86 -5.92 3.82
N ASP A 39 -6.00 -5.20 3.11
CA ASP A 39 -4.62 -5.59 2.89
C ASP A 39 -3.69 -5.13 4.02
N ILE A 40 -4.06 -4.06 4.73
CA ILE A 40 -3.23 -3.41 5.74
C ILE A 40 -3.62 -3.80 7.16
N ILE A 41 -4.91 -3.83 7.49
CA ILE A 41 -5.40 -3.89 8.87
C ILE A 41 -5.42 -5.30 9.44
N PRO A 42 -5.94 -6.35 8.75
CA PRO A 42 -6.01 -7.69 9.31
C PRO A 42 -4.64 -8.25 9.69
N GLY A 43 -4.53 -8.79 10.90
CA GLY A 43 -3.29 -9.35 11.41
C GLY A 43 -2.23 -8.31 11.82
N SER A 44 -2.50 -7.01 11.66
CA SER A 44 -1.58 -5.94 12.07
C SER A 44 -1.56 -5.69 13.57
N GLY A 45 -2.66 -6.01 14.26
CA GLY A 45 -2.92 -5.56 15.64
C GLY A 45 -3.20 -4.06 15.75
N GLY A 46 -3.23 -3.34 14.62
CA GLY A 46 -3.33 -1.89 14.58
C GLY A 46 -4.71 -1.33 14.23
N GLY A 47 -5.73 -2.18 14.14
CA GLY A 47 -7.07 -1.72 13.84
C GLY A 47 -8.06 -2.85 13.61
N PHE A 48 -9.29 -2.47 13.32
CA PHE A 48 -10.38 -3.39 12.99
C PHE A 48 -11.11 -2.96 11.73
N ILE A 49 -11.53 -3.96 10.95
CA ILE A 49 -12.43 -3.78 9.81
C ILE A 49 -13.78 -4.43 10.12
N ASN A 50 -14.86 -3.72 9.87
CA ASN A 50 -16.21 -4.23 10.08
C ASN A 50 -17.19 -3.47 9.17
N GLU A 51 -18.23 -4.16 8.69
CA GLU A 51 -19.36 -3.50 8.00
C GLU A 51 -20.12 -2.57 8.96
N ASP A 52 -20.18 -2.92 10.24
CA ASP A 52 -20.56 -1.99 11.32
C ASP A 52 -19.34 -1.18 11.76
N LEU A 53 -19.19 0.02 11.19
CA LEU A 53 -18.07 0.91 11.48
C LEU A 53 -18.06 1.37 12.94
N ARG A 54 -19.22 1.48 13.57
CA ARG A 54 -19.33 1.82 15.00
C ARG A 54 -18.67 0.73 15.85
N GLN A 55 -18.95 -0.54 15.55
CA GLN A 55 -18.32 -1.65 16.26
C GLN A 55 -16.81 -1.66 16.06
N ALA A 56 -16.34 -1.45 14.83
CA ALA A 56 -14.90 -1.33 14.56
C ALA A 56 -14.25 -0.22 15.41
N CYS A 57 -14.91 0.92 15.55
CA CYS A 57 -14.41 2.02 16.41
C CYS A 57 -14.32 1.61 17.88
N LEU A 58 -15.33 0.95 18.41
CA LEU A 58 -15.34 0.50 19.80
C LEU A 58 -14.23 -0.52 20.07
N ASP A 59 -14.05 -1.46 19.16
CA ASP A 59 -12.98 -2.48 19.25
C ASP A 59 -11.58 -1.83 19.20
N CYS A 60 -11.41 -0.76 18.43
CA CYS A 60 -10.16 -0.02 18.35
C CYS A 60 -9.76 0.67 19.66
N LEU A 61 -10.71 1.03 20.52
CA LEU A 61 -10.42 1.69 21.81
C LEU A 61 -9.64 0.79 22.78
N GLU A 62 -9.70 -0.52 22.59
CA GLU A 62 -8.99 -1.52 23.41
C GLU A 62 -7.57 -1.82 22.91
N ILE A 63 -7.16 -1.23 21.77
CA ILE A 63 -5.85 -1.49 21.17
C ILE A 63 -4.76 -0.67 21.89
N ASP A 64 -3.66 -1.34 22.25
CA ASP A 64 -2.44 -0.66 22.70
C ASP A 64 -1.81 0.11 21.52
N ARG A 65 -1.57 1.41 21.72
CA ARG A 65 -0.99 2.33 20.71
C ARG A 65 0.37 1.90 20.16
N ALA A 66 1.08 1.03 20.86
CA ALA A 66 2.34 0.47 20.38
C ALA A 66 2.13 -0.48 19.18
N ALA A 67 1.03 -1.20 19.12
CA ALA A 67 0.76 -2.18 18.08
C ALA A 67 0.59 -1.57 16.68
N PRO A 68 -0.28 -0.56 16.45
CA PRO A 68 -0.38 0.10 15.15
C PRO A 68 0.95 0.71 14.70
N ARG A 69 1.70 1.34 15.60
CA ARG A 69 3.00 1.92 15.27
C ARG A 69 4.01 0.86 14.82
N ALA A 70 4.15 -0.22 15.55
CA ALA A 70 5.04 -1.33 15.21
C ALA A 70 4.69 -1.96 13.85
N HIS A 71 3.40 -2.00 13.49
CA HIS A 71 2.98 -2.45 12.18
C HIS A 71 3.38 -1.47 11.07
N ALA A 72 3.11 -0.18 11.25
CA ALA A 72 3.43 0.85 10.26
C ALA A 72 4.94 0.95 9.97
N GLU A 73 5.79 0.75 10.98
CA GLU A 73 7.25 0.78 10.82
C GLU A 73 7.78 -0.30 9.87
N LYS A 74 7.03 -1.37 9.62
CA LYS A 74 7.38 -2.41 8.62
C LYS A 74 7.16 -1.95 7.17
N HIS A 75 6.38 -0.90 6.96
CA HIS A 75 6.03 -0.35 5.64
C HIS A 75 6.89 0.88 5.30
N SER A 76 8.20 0.71 5.29
CA SER A 76 9.13 1.78 4.91
C SER A 76 9.23 1.93 3.38
N TRP A 77 9.62 3.11 2.91
CA TRP A 77 9.94 3.33 1.50
C TRP A 77 11.06 2.40 1.00
N HIS A 78 12.00 2.07 1.87
CA HIS A 78 13.05 1.10 1.55
C HIS A 78 12.46 -0.28 1.27
N GLN A 79 11.58 -0.79 2.15
CA GLN A 79 10.92 -2.08 1.95
C GLN A 79 10.05 -2.07 0.69
N CYS A 80 9.31 -1.01 0.46
CA CYS A 80 8.51 -0.84 -0.76
C CYS A 80 9.38 -0.91 -2.03
N ALA A 81 10.54 -0.27 -2.03
CA ALA A 81 11.49 -0.32 -3.15
C ALA A 81 12.07 -1.73 -3.36
N VAL A 82 12.39 -2.43 -2.28
CA VAL A 82 12.88 -3.82 -2.33
C VAL A 82 11.81 -4.73 -2.92
N ASP A 83 10.58 -4.65 -2.44
CA ASP A 83 9.46 -5.45 -2.93
C ASP A 83 9.16 -5.18 -4.40
N PHE A 84 9.24 -3.91 -4.81
CA PHE A 84 9.11 -3.53 -6.21
C PHE A 84 10.17 -4.18 -7.09
N ILE A 85 11.44 -4.11 -6.68
CA ILE A 85 12.57 -4.69 -7.43
C ILE A 85 12.44 -6.21 -7.55
N ILE A 86 12.10 -6.90 -6.45
CA ILE A 86 11.94 -8.36 -6.43
C ILE A 86 10.81 -8.81 -7.37
N ASN A 87 9.75 -8.02 -7.48
CA ASN A 87 8.60 -8.33 -8.33
C ASN A 87 8.78 -7.89 -9.80
N LEU A 88 9.87 -7.19 -10.13
CA LEU A 88 10.17 -6.83 -11.53
C LEU A 88 10.43 -8.09 -12.37
N LYS A 89 9.66 -8.26 -13.41
CA LYS A 89 9.92 -9.29 -14.44
C LYS A 89 10.84 -8.69 -15.52
N PRO A 90 12.00 -9.31 -15.80
CA PRO A 90 12.84 -8.88 -16.90
C PRO A 90 12.05 -8.88 -18.21
N GLN A 91 11.97 -7.74 -18.85
CA GLN A 91 11.40 -7.65 -20.20
C GLN A 91 12.47 -8.03 -21.23
N PRO A 92 12.13 -8.85 -22.25
CA PRO A 92 13.05 -9.08 -23.37
C PRO A 92 13.41 -7.74 -23.99
N LYS A 93 14.70 -7.47 -24.11
CA LYS A 93 15.16 -6.22 -24.74
C LYS A 93 14.56 -6.15 -26.14
N PRO A 94 13.79 -5.10 -26.49
CA PRO A 94 13.29 -4.95 -27.85
C PRO A 94 14.50 -4.94 -28.80
N GLU A 95 14.42 -5.67 -29.92
CA GLU A 95 15.46 -5.70 -30.95
C GLU A 95 15.59 -4.32 -31.62
N ARG A 96 15.98 -3.30 -30.88
CA ARG A 96 16.18 -1.93 -31.39
C ARG A 96 17.24 -1.88 -32.51
N ARG A 97 18.18 -2.84 -32.52
CA ARG A 97 19.23 -2.88 -33.58
C ARG A 97 18.65 -3.17 -34.95
N ARG A 98 17.65 -4.05 -35.10
CA ARG A 98 17.08 -4.39 -36.41
C ARG A 98 16.28 -3.26 -37.03
N PHE A 99 15.57 -2.46 -36.23
CA PHE A 99 14.81 -1.33 -36.75
C PHE A 99 15.71 -0.25 -37.36
N TRP A 100 16.75 0.17 -36.64
CA TRP A 100 17.68 1.18 -37.09
C TRP A 100 18.59 0.69 -38.22
N GLN A 101 18.93 -0.59 -38.28
CA GLN A 101 19.66 -1.20 -39.38
C GLN A 101 18.83 -1.26 -40.66
N ARG A 102 17.51 -1.52 -40.57
CA ARG A 102 16.61 -1.47 -41.73
C ARG A 102 16.46 -0.04 -42.26
N LEU A 103 16.39 0.96 -41.42
CA LEU A 103 16.32 2.35 -41.85
C LEU A 103 17.62 2.84 -42.50
N ARG A 104 18.79 2.37 -42.03
CA ARG A 104 20.08 2.71 -42.67
C ARG A 104 20.22 2.09 -44.03
N ARG A 105 19.77 0.86 -44.24
CA ARG A 105 19.84 0.20 -45.56
C ARG A 105 18.98 0.91 -46.62
N ARG A 106 17.80 1.42 -46.25
CA ARG A 106 16.96 2.16 -47.20
C ARG A 106 17.55 3.50 -47.65
N ARG A 107 18.46 4.12 -46.88
CA ARG A 107 19.12 5.38 -47.25
C ARG A 107 20.32 5.21 -48.18
N VAL A 108 20.78 4.03 -48.44
CA VAL A 108 21.95 3.75 -49.28
C VAL A 108 21.50 3.28 -50.66
N GLU A 109 20.21 2.97 -50.85
CA GLU A 109 19.65 2.51 -52.16
C GLU A 109 18.94 3.63 -52.94
N ASP A 110 18.84 4.86 -52.37
CA ASP A 110 18.39 6.08 -53.03
C ASP A 110 19.58 6.99 -53.35
#